data_edb3b1c52eda018a66c0486b500f22db
#
_entry.id   edb3b1c52eda018a66c0486b500f22db
#
_cell.length_a   1.000
_cell.length_b   1.000
_cell.length_c   1.000
_cell.angle_alpha   90.00
_cell.angle_beta   90.00
_cell.angle_gamma   90.00
#
_symmetry.space_group_name_H-M   'P 1'
#
loop_
_entity.id
_entity.type
_entity.pdbx_description
1 polymer ?
#
loop_
_entity_poly.entity_id
_entity_poly.type
_entity_poly.pdbx_seq_one_letter_code
_entity_poly.pdbx_strand_id
1 'polypeptide(L)'
;MCGIVGFTGDMQAAPILLDGLSKLEYRGYDSAGIAVRDGEKETEVIKAKGRLKVLSEKTNGGESVPGTCGIGHTRWATHGEPSETNAHPHVSDDGNVVAVHNGIIENYQELKDKLIRKGYSFYSATDTEVAVKLVDYYYKKYLGTPVDAINHALIRIRGSYALAMMFKDYPGEIYVARKDSPMILGVDGENSYIASDVPAILKYTRNVYYIGNLEMARVRKGEITFYNLDGDEIQKELKTVEWDAEAAEKAGFEHFMMKEIHEQPKAVSDTLNSVLKNGAIDLSEVGLSEEEMKEISQIYIVACGSAYHVGMAAQYVIEDLARIPVRVELASEFRYRNPILDPKGLVIIISQSGETADSLAALRESKEMGIKTFGIVNVIGSSIAREADNVFYTLAGPEISVATTKAYSTQLIATYALAIQFAKVRGQITEEQYTGYIEELQTIPDKISKIIADKERIQWFAAKQANAKDAFFVGRGIDYAISLEGSLKMKEISYIHSEAYAAGELKHGTISLIEDGTLVIGVLTQPDLYEKTVSNMVECKSRGAYLMGLTTFGHYNIEDTADFTVYIPKTDPHFATSLAVIPLQLMGYYVSVAKGLDVDKPRNLAKSVTVE
;
A
#
# COMPACT_ATOMS: atom_id res chain seq x y z
N MET A 1 7.38 6.85 2.31
CA MET A 1 6.70 7.27 3.56
C MET A 1 7.48 6.86 4.77
N CYS A 2 7.26 7.55 5.89
CA CYS A 2 8.02 7.40 7.12
C CYS A 2 7.45 6.32 8.06
N GLY A 3 8.28 5.78 8.95
CA GLY A 3 7.86 4.88 10.02
C GLY A 3 8.04 5.54 11.38
N ILE A 4 7.02 5.47 12.25
CA ILE A 4 7.07 5.91 13.64
C ILE A 4 6.98 4.70 14.56
N VAL A 5 7.82 4.67 15.59
CA VAL A 5 7.73 3.76 16.74
C VAL A 5 7.93 4.56 18.03
N GLY A 6 7.14 4.29 19.04
CA GLY A 6 7.30 4.83 20.39
C GLY A 6 7.14 3.74 21.43
N PHE A 7 7.79 3.91 22.57
CA PHE A 7 7.73 2.97 23.69
C PHE A 7 7.85 3.72 25.02
N THR A 8 7.04 3.31 25.99
CA THR A 8 7.22 3.66 27.40
C THR A 8 6.81 2.47 28.27
N GLY A 9 7.65 2.09 29.23
CA GLY A 9 7.43 0.89 30.04
C GLY A 9 8.58 0.56 30.97
N ASP A 10 8.79 -0.73 31.24
CA ASP A 10 9.84 -1.24 32.13
C ASP A 10 11.12 -1.64 31.41
N MET A 11 11.04 -1.84 30.09
CA MET A 11 12.16 -2.30 29.28
C MET A 11 12.97 -1.11 28.75
N GLN A 12 14.20 -1.37 28.32
CA GLN A 12 15.00 -0.37 27.61
C GLN A 12 14.35 -0.02 26.27
N ALA A 13 14.10 1.28 26.04
CA ALA A 13 13.36 1.76 24.87
C ALA A 13 14.14 1.60 23.56
N ALA A 14 15.43 1.95 23.50
CA ALA A 14 16.17 2.03 22.26
C ALA A 14 16.19 0.71 21.46
N PRO A 15 16.44 -0.49 22.03
CA PRO A 15 16.36 -1.74 21.31
C PRO A 15 14.96 -2.01 20.73
N ILE A 16 13.88 -1.69 21.46
CA ILE A 16 12.49 -1.86 21.02
C ILE A 16 12.18 -0.91 19.84
N LEU A 17 12.62 0.35 19.94
CA LEU A 17 12.48 1.32 18.86
C LEU A 17 13.18 0.84 17.58
N LEU A 18 14.42 0.36 17.68
CA LEU A 18 15.17 -0.14 16.53
C LEU A 18 14.56 -1.42 15.93
N ASP A 19 14.09 -2.34 16.76
CA ASP A 19 13.40 -3.56 16.29
C ASP A 19 12.12 -3.17 15.52
N GLY A 20 11.26 -2.32 16.11
CA GLY A 20 10.05 -1.86 15.47
C GLY A 20 10.31 -1.06 14.19
N LEU A 21 11.30 -0.15 14.18
CA LEU A 21 11.70 0.60 12.99
C LEU A 21 12.23 -0.32 11.88
N SER A 22 12.89 -1.42 12.23
CA SER A 22 13.36 -2.41 11.25
C SER A 22 12.20 -3.03 10.46
N LYS A 23 11.05 -3.21 11.10
CA LYS A 23 9.82 -3.71 10.49
C LYS A 23 9.10 -2.64 9.66
N LEU A 24 9.46 -1.36 9.79
CA LEU A 24 8.90 -0.22 9.04
C LEU A 24 9.86 0.35 8.00
N GLU A 25 11.07 -0.19 7.85
CA GLU A 25 12.07 0.35 6.92
C GLU A 25 11.60 0.34 5.46
N TYR A 26 10.64 -0.54 5.12
CA TYR A 26 9.97 -0.52 3.81
C TYR A 26 9.15 0.77 3.54
N ARG A 27 8.86 1.54 4.60
CA ARG A 27 8.17 2.84 4.51
C ARG A 27 9.12 4.01 4.31
N GLY A 28 10.37 3.93 4.76
CA GLY A 28 11.36 5.00 4.62
C GLY A 28 12.75 4.54 5.05
N TYR A 29 13.78 4.93 4.32
CA TYR A 29 15.16 4.47 4.50
C TYR A 29 16.22 5.53 4.18
N ASP A 30 15.82 6.80 4.01
CA ASP A 30 16.71 7.91 3.66
C ASP A 30 17.53 8.42 4.85
N SER A 31 16.91 8.36 6.01
CA SER A 31 17.53 8.67 7.30
C SER A 31 16.71 8.07 8.43
N ALA A 32 17.32 7.91 9.60
CA ALA A 32 16.65 7.39 10.79
C ALA A 32 17.14 8.12 12.05
N GLY A 33 16.35 8.07 13.11
CA GLY A 33 16.77 8.58 14.41
C GLY A 33 15.84 8.15 15.53
N ILE A 34 16.37 8.23 16.76
CA ILE A 34 15.65 7.95 17.98
C ILE A 34 15.86 9.10 18.98
N ALA A 35 14.89 9.31 19.85
CA ALA A 35 15.00 10.11 21.04
C ALA A 35 14.61 9.25 22.24
N VAL A 36 15.48 9.14 23.23
CA VAL A 36 15.28 8.29 24.40
C VAL A 36 15.54 9.07 25.67
N ARG A 37 14.75 8.80 26.69
CA ARG A 37 14.85 9.46 27.98
C ARG A 37 15.00 8.45 29.12
N ASP A 38 15.96 8.72 30.00
CA ASP A 38 16.25 7.96 31.21
C ASP A 38 15.78 8.74 32.45
N GLY A 39 14.55 8.51 32.88
CA GLY A 39 13.94 9.18 34.03
C GLY A 39 13.92 10.71 33.86
N GLU A 40 14.50 11.42 34.83
CA GLU A 40 14.56 12.89 34.86
C GLU A 40 15.71 13.48 34.00
N LYS A 41 16.57 12.66 33.40
CA LYS A 41 17.66 13.13 32.55
C LYS A 41 17.13 13.80 31.27
N GLU A 42 18.00 14.57 30.63
CA GLU A 42 17.69 15.15 29.32
C GLU A 42 17.46 14.06 28.28
N THR A 43 16.60 14.36 27.31
CA THR A 43 16.32 13.42 26.20
C THR A 43 17.54 13.35 25.28
N GLU A 44 18.10 12.16 25.11
CA GLU A 44 19.17 11.88 24.16
C GLU A 44 18.58 11.69 22.76
N VAL A 45 19.10 12.45 21.78
CA VAL A 45 18.65 12.38 20.37
C VAL A 45 19.79 11.92 19.49
N ILE A 46 19.65 10.80 18.82
CA ILE A 46 20.64 10.20 17.93
C ILE A 46 20.05 10.03 16.55
N LYS A 47 20.76 10.54 15.54
CA LYS A 47 20.31 10.53 14.14
C LYS A 47 21.38 9.96 13.22
N ALA A 48 20.95 9.42 12.09
CA ALA A 48 21.84 8.91 11.04
C ALA A 48 21.24 9.16 9.65
N LYS A 49 22.08 9.52 8.68
CA LYS A 49 21.74 9.51 7.27
C LYS A 49 21.85 8.07 6.73
N GLY A 50 20.92 7.66 5.88
CA GLY A 50 20.90 6.34 5.26
C GLY A 50 20.00 5.35 6.00
N ARG A 51 20.18 4.07 5.69
CA ARG A 51 19.36 2.97 6.23
C ARG A 51 19.50 2.84 7.75
N LEU A 52 18.50 2.24 8.37
CA LEU A 52 18.41 2.01 9.82
C LEU A 52 19.65 1.32 10.40
N LYS A 53 20.33 0.50 9.61
CA LYS A 53 21.58 -0.17 10.01
C LYS A 53 22.63 0.82 10.52
N VAL A 54 22.76 1.99 9.90
CA VAL A 54 23.73 3.02 10.32
C VAL A 54 23.40 3.54 11.72
N LEU A 55 22.11 3.77 12.01
CA LEU A 55 21.68 4.18 13.35
C LEU A 55 21.88 3.07 14.37
N SER A 56 21.58 1.82 14.01
CA SER A 56 21.79 0.65 14.87
C SER A 56 23.27 0.47 15.22
N GLU A 57 24.20 0.65 14.27
CA GLU A 57 25.63 0.61 14.52
C GLU A 57 26.09 1.76 15.45
N LYS A 58 25.59 2.99 15.24
CA LYS A 58 25.87 4.16 16.11
C LYS A 58 25.45 3.94 17.57
N THR A 59 24.41 3.14 17.80
CA THR A 59 23.81 2.93 19.13
C THR A 59 24.12 1.55 19.70
N ASN A 60 25.03 0.79 19.09
CA ASN A 60 25.31 -0.60 19.46
C ASN A 60 24.03 -1.43 19.61
N GLY A 61 23.16 -1.41 18.58
CA GLY A 61 21.86 -2.09 18.65
C GLY A 61 20.88 -1.48 19.66
N GLY A 62 21.13 -0.26 20.12
CA GLY A 62 20.36 0.42 21.16
C GLY A 62 20.89 0.23 22.59
N GLU A 63 21.80 -0.72 22.82
CA GLU A 63 22.32 -1.03 24.15
C GLU A 63 23.08 0.15 24.80
N SER A 64 23.70 1.01 23.99
CA SER A 64 24.45 2.17 24.48
C SER A 64 23.56 3.36 24.88
N VAL A 65 22.24 3.29 24.63
CA VAL A 65 21.29 4.38 24.87
C VAL A 65 20.33 3.99 25.99
N PRO A 66 20.63 4.34 27.24
CA PRO A 66 19.78 4.01 28.38
C PRO A 66 18.47 4.79 28.38
N GLY A 67 17.43 4.20 28.95
CA GLY A 67 16.13 4.84 29.16
C GLY A 67 14.96 3.95 28.81
N THR A 68 13.80 4.22 29.42
CA THR A 68 12.59 3.38 29.32
C THR A 68 11.45 4.08 28.60
N CYS A 69 11.68 5.30 28.10
CA CYS A 69 10.71 6.07 27.32
C CYS A 69 11.41 6.66 26.09
N GLY A 70 10.82 6.48 24.90
CA GLY A 70 11.43 7.02 23.69
C GLY A 70 10.54 6.93 22.45
N ILE A 71 10.93 7.70 21.44
CA ILE A 71 10.32 7.75 20.11
C ILE A 71 11.39 7.57 19.03
N GLY A 72 11.02 6.95 17.93
CA GLY A 72 11.93 6.70 16.82
C GLY A 72 11.24 6.86 15.48
N HIS A 73 12.06 7.07 14.44
CA HIS A 73 11.59 7.39 13.11
C HIS A 73 12.52 6.86 12.02
N THR A 74 11.92 6.34 10.93
CA THR A 74 12.59 6.14 9.65
C THR A 74 11.97 7.09 8.63
N ARG A 75 12.81 7.88 7.95
CA ARG A 75 12.37 8.98 7.10
C ARG A 75 12.38 8.60 5.62
N TRP A 76 11.32 9.00 4.94
CA TRP A 76 11.25 9.23 3.52
C TRP A 76 11.21 10.74 3.28
N ALA A 77 12.21 11.30 2.62
CA ALA A 77 12.34 12.75 2.48
C ALA A 77 11.24 13.34 1.58
N THR A 78 10.45 14.24 2.13
CA THR A 78 9.47 15.10 1.42
C THR A 78 9.95 16.54 1.39
N HIS A 79 10.34 17.10 2.54
CA HIS A 79 10.88 18.45 2.71
C HIS A 79 12.31 18.39 3.26
N GLY A 80 13.26 18.99 2.53
CA GLY A 80 14.69 18.94 2.86
C GLY A 80 15.36 17.62 2.44
N GLU A 81 16.60 17.72 1.95
CA GLU A 81 17.39 16.57 1.49
C GLU A 81 17.65 15.54 2.61
N PRO A 82 17.95 14.28 2.27
CA PRO A 82 18.39 13.29 3.24
C PRO A 82 19.70 13.70 3.91
N SER A 83 19.64 14.02 5.22
CA SER A 83 20.79 14.41 6.05
C SER A 83 20.49 14.13 7.52
N GLU A 84 21.53 14.11 8.37
CA GLU A 84 21.32 13.99 9.83
C GLU A 84 20.54 15.19 10.39
N THR A 85 20.77 16.39 9.87
CA THR A 85 20.07 17.61 10.28
C THR A 85 18.57 17.51 10.02
N ASN A 86 18.18 17.00 8.86
CA ASN A 86 16.79 16.85 8.45
C ASN A 86 16.14 15.54 8.91
N ALA A 87 16.92 14.60 9.50
CA ALA A 87 16.37 13.39 10.10
C ALA A 87 15.55 13.72 11.35
N HIS A 88 14.49 12.95 11.60
CA HIS A 88 13.74 13.01 12.88
C HIS A 88 14.46 12.17 13.94
N PRO A 89 14.22 12.46 15.22
CA PRO A 89 13.35 13.48 15.83
C PRO A 89 13.88 14.91 15.68
N HIS A 90 12.96 15.90 15.69
CA HIS A 90 13.27 17.33 15.83
C HIS A 90 13.05 17.83 17.24
N VAL A 91 13.76 18.90 17.62
CA VAL A 91 13.81 19.43 18.98
C VAL A 91 13.50 20.93 18.97
N SER A 92 12.76 21.43 19.96
CA SER A 92 12.56 22.87 20.16
C SER A 92 13.85 23.56 20.65
N ASP A 93 13.91 24.90 20.56
CA ASP A 93 15.14 25.68 20.81
C ASP A 93 15.79 25.44 22.19
N ASP A 94 14.99 25.14 23.20
CA ASP A 94 15.44 24.87 24.58
C ASP A 94 15.23 23.41 25.03
N GLY A 95 14.92 22.51 24.07
CA GLY A 95 14.75 21.09 24.35
C GLY A 95 13.45 20.71 25.07
N ASN A 96 12.50 21.63 25.20
CA ASN A 96 11.24 21.34 25.89
C ASN A 96 10.37 20.32 25.18
N VAL A 97 10.37 20.32 23.84
CA VAL A 97 9.59 19.41 23.01
C VAL A 97 10.50 18.70 22.02
N VAL A 98 10.37 17.37 21.98
CA VAL A 98 11.03 16.51 21.01
C VAL A 98 9.96 15.70 20.29
N ALA A 99 9.97 15.69 18.95
CA ALA A 99 8.94 14.98 18.21
C ALA A 99 9.41 14.33 16.90
N VAL A 100 8.63 13.33 16.49
CA VAL A 100 8.65 12.71 15.17
C VAL A 100 7.33 12.92 14.46
N HIS A 101 7.33 12.92 13.14
CA HIS A 101 6.17 13.24 12.32
C HIS A 101 6.13 12.43 11.03
N ASN A 102 4.98 11.88 10.71
CA ASN A 102 4.59 11.38 9.40
C ASN A 102 3.50 12.28 8.84
N GLY A 103 3.62 12.71 7.61
CA GLY A 103 2.66 13.59 6.97
C GLY A 103 3.32 14.78 6.30
N ILE A 104 2.51 15.77 5.93
CA ILE A 104 2.94 17.04 5.34
C ILE A 104 2.18 18.18 6.01
N ILE A 105 2.91 19.18 6.53
CA ILE A 105 2.34 20.43 7.03
C ILE A 105 2.31 21.45 5.87
N GLU A 106 1.21 21.52 5.16
CA GLU A 106 1.08 22.32 3.93
C GLU A 106 1.36 23.81 4.12
N ASN A 107 0.95 24.36 5.26
CA ASN A 107 1.16 25.77 5.59
C ASN A 107 2.42 26.03 6.45
N TYR A 108 3.42 25.13 6.39
CA TYR A 108 4.61 25.22 7.22
C TYR A 108 5.38 26.53 7.03
N GLN A 109 5.44 27.08 5.82
CA GLN A 109 6.16 28.33 5.57
C GLN A 109 5.50 29.53 6.27
N GLU A 110 4.18 29.63 6.22
CA GLU A 110 3.41 30.67 6.94
C GLU A 110 3.67 30.58 8.47
N LEU A 111 3.61 29.35 8.99
CA LEU A 111 3.84 29.09 10.43
C LEU A 111 5.30 29.39 10.82
N LYS A 112 6.26 29.03 9.98
CA LYS A 112 7.69 29.32 10.17
C LYS A 112 7.95 30.82 10.24
N ASP A 113 7.43 31.59 9.31
CA ASP A 113 7.58 33.06 9.29
C ASP A 113 6.97 33.71 10.53
N LYS A 114 5.84 33.18 11.01
CA LYS A 114 5.22 33.61 12.27
C LYS A 114 6.09 33.31 13.48
N LEU A 115 6.68 32.12 13.55
CA LEU A 115 7.54 31.71 14.66
C LEU A 115 8.88 32.49 14.67
N ILE A 116 9.46 32.78 13.50
CA ILE A 116 10.65 33.65 13.38
C ILE A 116 10.35 35.03 13.99
N ARG A 117 9.20 35.64 13.68
CA ARG A 117 8.79 36.91 14.31
C ARG A 117 8.57 36.82 15.83
N LYS A 118 8.46 35.58 16.36
CA LYS A 118 8.36 35.31 17.81
C LYS A 118 9.71 34.93 18.45
N GLY A 119 10.81 34.97 17.66
CA GLY A 119 12.16 34.75 18.16
C GLY A 119 12.66 33.31 18.03
N TYR A 120 11.91 32.42 17.35
CA TYR A 120 12.37 31.05 17.05
C TYR A 120 13.39 31.03 15.92
N SER A 121 14.43 30.22 16.06
CA SER A 121 15.39 29.88 15.00
C SER A 121 15.04 28.54 14.36
N PHE A 122 15.60 28.23 13.20
CA PHE A 122 15.37 26.96 12.50
C PHE A 122 16.68 26.39 11.98
N TYR A 123 16.96 25.14 12.31
CA TYR A 123 18.20 24.46 11.93
C TYR A 123 18.00 23.48 10.77
N SER A 124 16.77 23.09 10.46
CA SER A 124 16.43 22.16 9.40
C SER A 124 15.58 22.79 8.30
N ALA A 125 15.47 22.07 7.19
CA ALA A 125 14.58 22.41 6.08
C ALA A 125 13.23 21.67 6.14
N THR A 126 12.88 21.05 7.29
CA THR A 126 11.69 20.22 7.41
C THR A 126 10.49 21.01 7.93
N ASP A 127 9.31 20.64 7.48
CA ASP A 127 8.03 21.09 8.02
C ASP A 127 7.80 20.60 9.45
N THR A 128 8.38 19.45 9.81
CA THR A 128 8.29 18.87 11.16
C THR A 128 8.90 19.76 12.24
N GLU A 129 10.06 20.37 11.97
CA GLU A 129 10.65 21.32 12.93
C GLU A 129 9.70 22.49 13.22
N VAL A 130 8.94 22.91 12.20
CA VAL A 130 7.94 23.97 12.36
C VAL A 130 6.81 23.52 13.30
N ALA A 131 6.31 22.29 13.13
CA ALA A 131 5.28 21.73 14.02
C ALA A 131 5.77 21.62 15.46
N VAL A 132 6.99 21.12 15.68
CA VAL A 132 7.61 21.01 17.03
C VAL A 132 7.69 22.37 17.72
N LYS A 133 8.19 23.39 17.01
CA LYS A 133 8.34 24.74 17.56
C LYS A 133 7.00 25.46 17.74
N LEU A 134 5.99 25.11 16.95
CA LEU A 134 4.64 25.63 17.13
C LEU A 134 4.02 25.08 18.42
N VAL A 135 4.19 23.79 18.71
CA VAL A 135 3.74 23.16 19.96
C VAL A 135 4.48 23.80 21.16
N ASP A 136 5.80 23.96 21.08
CA ASP A 136 6.60 24.61 22.13
C ASP A 136 6.16 26.06 22.36
N TYR A 137 5.87 26.82 21.30
CA TYR A 137 5.35 28.19 21.41
C TYR A 137 4.03 28.25 22.19
N TYR A 138 3.10 27.35 21.93
CA TYR A 138 1.83 27.31 22.64
C TYR A 138 1.98 26.79 24.07
N TYR A 139 2.88 25.80 24.28
CA TYR A 139 3.20 25.30 25.60
C TYR A 139 3.72 26.41 26.55
N LYS A 140 4.64 27.22 26.07
CA LYS A 140 5.16 28.38 26.83
C LYS A 140 4.14 29.49 26.98
N LYS A 141 3.35 29.75 25.95
CA LYS A 141 2.41 30.86 25.91
C LYS A 141 1.27 30.71 26.91
N TYR A 142 0.73 29.51 27.06
CA TYR A 142 -0.46 29.30 27.88
C TYR A 142 -0.14 28.67 29.25
N LEU A 143 1.08 28.20 29.45
CA LEU A 143 1.49 27.49 30.68
C LEU A 143 0.52 26.38 31.07
N GLY A 144 -0.04 25.72 30.03
CA GLY A 144 -1.03 24.67 30.15
C GLY A 144 -0.41 23.27 30.12
N THR A 145 -1.24 22.28 29.92
CA THR A 145 -0.81 20.90 29.75
C THR A 145 -0.24 20.66 28.33
N PRO A 146 0.53 19.59 28.11
CA PRO A 146 0.91 19.17 26.76
C PRO A 146 -0.29 19.01 25.82
N VAL A 147 -1.42 18.47 26.29
CA VAL A 147 -2.66 18.31 25.51
C VAL A 147 -3.17 19.66 25.01
N ASP A 148 -3.21 20.69 25.89
CA ASP A 148 -3.64 22.04 25.50
C ASP A 148 -2.70 22.66 24.47
N ALA A 149 -1.39 22.50 24.64
CA ALA A 149 -0.40 23.03 23.70
C ALA A 149 -0.50 22.38 22.32
N ILE A 150 -0.67 21.06 22.29
CA ILE A 150 -0.85 20.28 21.04
C ILE A 150 -2.14 20.72 20.37
N ASN A 151 -3.25 20.79 21.09
CA ASN A 151 -4.54 21.20 20.54
C ASN A 151 -4.46 22.59 19.87
N HIS A 152 -3.87 23.58 20.54
CA HIS A 152 -3.68 24.92 20.00
C HIS A 152 -2.80 24.95 18.76
N ALA A 153 -1.83 24.04 18.64
CA ALA A 153 -0.99 23.89 17.46
C ALA A 153 -1.77 23.24 16.31
N LEU A 154 -2.51 22.16 16.58
CA LEU A 154 -3.24 21.40 15.57
C LEU A 154 -4.32 22.22 14.86
N ILE A 155 -5.01 23.11 15.58
CA ILE A 155 -5.99 24.04 14.98
C ILE A 155 -5.34 24.97 13.94
N ARG A 156 -4.03 25.18 13.98
CA ARG A 156 -3.28 26.06 13.06
C ARG A 156 -2.62 25.32 11.91
N ILE A 157 -2.45 24.02 12.04
CA ILE A 157 -1.81 23.16 11.04
C ILE A 157 -2.82 22.79 9.96
N ARG A 158 -2.43 22.97 8.70
CA ARG A 158 -3.11 22.41 7.53
C ARG A 158 -2.29 21.26 6.96
N GLY A 159 -2.98 20.23 6.43
CA GLY A 159 -2.36 19.03 5.89
C GLY A 159 -2.57 17.79 6.77
N SER A 160 -1.79 16.76 6.53
CA SER A 160 -1.85 15.47 7.24
C SER A 160 -0.74 15.35 8.28
N TYR A 161 -1.04 14.67 9.39
CA TYR A 161 -0.03 14.40 10.42
C TYR A 161 -0.33 13.15 11.25
N ALA A 162 0.75 12.45 11.61
CA ALA A 162 0.84 11.57 12.76
C ALA A 162 2.06 12.02 13.56
N LEU A 163 1.85 12.56 14.73
CA LEU A 163 2.88 13.13 15.60
C LEU A 163 3.04 12.27 16.84
N ALA A 164 4.29 12.01 17.24
CA ALA A 164 4.61 11.49 18.56
C ALA A 164 5.62 12.43 19.24
N MET A 165 5.32 12.89 20.45
CA MET A 165 5.99 14.00 21.12
C MET A 165 6.33 13.66 22.57
N MET A 166 7.51 14.06 23.01
CA MET A 166 7.96 14.00 24.40
C MET A 166 8.18 15.42 24.93
N PHE A 167 7.75 15.67 26.17
CA PHE A 167 7.91 16.97 26.84
C PHE A 167 8.89 16.84 27.99
N LYS A 168 9.76 17.83 28.15
CA LYS A 168 10.79 17.86 29.22
C LYS A 168 10.21 17.71 30.62
N ASP A 169 9.08 18.38 30.90
CA ASP A 169 8.46 18.40 32.21
C ASP A 169 7.58 17.18 32.52
N TYR A 170 7.44 16.26 31.53
CA TYR A 170 6.61 15.05 31.63
C TYR A 170 7.41 13.78 31.31
N PRO A 171 8.35 13.38 32.19
CA PRO A 171 9.15 12.20 32.01
C PRO A 171 8.29 10.93 31.97
N GLY A 172 8.60 10.00 31.06
CA GLY A 172 7.87 8.74 30.91
C GLY A 172 6.54 8.84 30.16
N GLU A 173 6.19 10.02 29.65
CA GLU A 173 4.99 10.25 28.87
C GLU A 173 5.31 10.55 27.41
N ILE A 174 4.50 10.00 26.51
CA ILE A 174 4.51 10.31 25.08
C ILE A 174 3.11 10.79 24.70
N TYR A 175 3.04 11.90 23.99
CA TYR A 175 1.81 12.47 23.49
C TYR A 175 1.73 12.25 21.98
N VAL A 176 0.58 11.78 21.51
CA VAL A 176 0.36 11.53 20.10
C VAL A 176 -0.83 12.30 19.57
N ALA A 177 -0.78 12.66 18.30
CA ALA A 177 -1.89 13.30 17.60
C ALA A 177 -1.94 12.82 16.16
N ARG A 178 -3.15 12.68 15.61
CA ARG A 178 -3.33 12.13 14.27
C ARG A 178 -4.36 12.89 13.45
N LYS A 179 -4.04 13.12 12.17
CA LYS A 179 -4.97 13.47 11.09
C LYS A 179 -4.45 12.89 9.77
N ASP A 180 -5.25 12.03 9.12
CA ASP A 180 -5.02 11.44 7.79
C ASP A 180 -3.75 10.58 7.61
N SER A 181 -2.83 10.54 8.57
CA SER A 181 -1.66 9.65 8.60
C SER A 181 -1.89 8.51 9.59
N PRO A 182 -1.53 7.24 9.29
CA PRO A 182 -1.83 6.10 10.16
C PRO A 182 -1.03 6.11 11.45
N MET A 183 -1.70 5.74 12.57
CA MET A 183 -1.08 5.51 13.87
C MET A 183 -1.94 4.57 14.71
N ILE A 184 -1.31 3.65 15.41
CA ILE A 184 -1.91 2.73 16.37
C ILE A 184 -1.17 2.80 17.70
N LEU A 185 -1.87 2.48 18.78
CA LEU A 185 -1.32 2.43 20.13
C LEU A 185 -1.53 1.05 20.70
N GLY A 186 -0.45 0.40 21.15
CA GLY A 186 -0.49 -0.95 21.72
C GLY A 186 -0.29 -0.93 23.22
N VAL A 187 -0.82 -1.91 23.93
CA VAL A 187 -0.64 -2.10 25.36
C VAL A 187 -0.40 -3.58 25.70
N ASP A 188 0.54 -3.84 26.59
CA ASP A 188 0.78 -5.16 27.17
C ASP A 188 1.31 -5.01 28.60
N GLY A 189 0.46 -5.28 29.60
CA GLY A 189 0.79 -5.11 31.01
C GLY A 189 1.25 -3.67 31.30
N GLU A 190 2.48 -3.55 31.78
CA GLU A 190 3.13 -2.27 32.14
C GLU A 190 3.78 -1.56 30.94
N ASN A 191 3.64 -2.09 29.73
CA ASN A 191 4.30 -1.55 28.54
C ASN A 191 3.29 -0.95 27.56
N SER A 192 3.59 0.22 27.02
CA SER A 192 2.81 0.90 26.00
C SER A 192 3.64 1.18 24.77
N TYR A 193 3.05 0.98 23.61
CA TYR A 193 3.69 1.04 22.30
C TYR A 193 2.93 2.01 21.39
N ILE A 194 3.67 2.67 20.52
CA ILE A 194 3.15 3.54 19.46
C ILE A 194 3.75 3.03 18.16
N ALA A 195 2.95 2.91 17.10
CA ALA A 195 3.45 2.57 15.78
C ALA A 195 2.62 3.20 14.66
N SER A 196 3.26 3.51 13.56
CA SER A 196 2.56 3.90 12.33
C SER A 196 1.99 2.72 11.55
N ASP A 197 2.37 1.47 11.93
CA ASP A 197 1.81 0.24 11.35
C ASP A 197 1.94 -0.94 12.32
N VAL A 198 1.01 -1.88 12.23
CA VAL A 198 0.91 -3.07 13.09
C VAL A 198 2.19 -3.93 13.15
N PRO A 199 2.90 -4.22 12.04
CA PRO A 199 4.09 -5.08 12.08
C PRO A 199 5.19 -4.60 13.04
N ALA A 200 5.26 -3.31 13.33
CA ALA A 200 6.27 -2.74 14.22
C ALA A 200 6.16 -3.21 15.67
N ILE A 201 4.95 -3.52 16.13
CA ILE A 201 4.67 -3.86 17.54
C ILE A 201 4.08 -5.25 17.72
N LEU A 202 3.78 -5.97 16.64
CA LEU A 202 3.10 -7.27 16.67
C LEU A 202 3.85 -8.33 17.49
N LYS A 203 5.18 -8.25 17.56
CA LYS A 203 6.04 -9.11 18.40
C LYS A 203 5.80 -8.90 19.90
N TYR A 204 5.41 -7.68 20.29
CA TYR A 204 5.27 -7.26 21.68
C TYR A 204 3.82 -7.32 22.16
N THR A 205 2.88 -6.91 21.32
CA THR A 205 1.45 -6.95 21.64
C THR A 205 0.58 -7.09 20.40
N ARG A 206 -0.54 -7.79 20.57
CA ARG A 206 -1.65 -7.86 19.60
C ARG A 206 -2.83 -6.97 19.97
N ASN A 207 -2.79 -6.41 21.18
CA ASN A 207 -3.86 -5.56 21.70
C ASN A 207 -3.59 -4.11 21.33
N VAL A 208 -4.41 -3.54 20.45
CA VAL A 208 -4.21 -2.22 19.89
C VAL A 208 -5.45 -1.34 19.95
N TYR A 209 -5.23 -0.05 20.08
CA TYR A 209 -6.23 0.98 19.86
C TYR A 209 -5.95 1.69 18.54
N TYR A 210 -6.99 1.93 17.77
CA TYR A 210 -6.93 2.78 16.59
C TYR A 210 -7.30 4.21 16.95
N ILE A 211 -6.33 5.12 16.88
CA ILE A 211 -6.58 6.55 17.07
C ILE A 211 -7.29 7.11 15.82
N GLY A 212 -8.35 7.87 16.01
CA GLY A 212 -9.13 8.49 14.94
C GLY A 212 -8.50 9.78 14.39
N ASN A 213 -9.11 10.36 13.36
CA ASN A 213 -8.73 11.67 12.87
C ASN A 213 -9.07 12.76 13.87
N LEU A 214 -8.15 13.73 14.00
CA LEU A 214 -8.28 14.85 14.93
C LEU A 214 -8.40 14.42 16.40
N GLU A 215 -7.86 13.24 16.72
CA GLU A 215 -7.75 12.76 18.10
C GLU A 215 -6.31 12.83 18.59
N MET A 216 -6.18 12.93 19.90
CA MET A 216 -4.92 12.92 20.62
C MET A 216 -4.92 11.80 21.66
N ALA A 217 -3.74 11.36 22.09
CA ALA A 217 -3.63 10.48 23.23
C ALA A 217 -2.37 10.81 24.06
N ARG A 218 -2.48 10.59 25.37
CA ARG A 218 -1.37 10.52 26.30
C ARG A 218 -1.05 9.07 26.58
N VAL A 219 0.17 8.68 26.32
CA VAL A 219 0.68 7.31 26.46
C VAL A 219 1.67 7.28 27.62
N ARG A 220 1.34 6.52 28.65
CA ARG A 220 2.16 6.23 29.82
C ARG A 220 2.46 4.74 29.90
N LYS A 221 3.30 4.35 30.82
CA LYS A 221 3.55 2.97 31.20
C LYS A 221 2.22 2.27 31.53
N GLY A 222 1.79 1.32 30.66
CA GLY A 222 0.56 0.53 30.83
C GLY A 222 -0.76 1.28 30.74
N GLU A 223 -0.75 2.59 30.45
CA GLU A 223 -1.94 3.44 30.42
C GLU A 223 -1.99 4.32 29.19
N ILE A 224 -3.15 4.37 28.52
CA ILE A 224 -3.40 5.24 27.37
C ILE A 224 -4.71 6.00 27.60
N THR A 225 -4.64 7.33 27.58
CA THR A 225 -5.80 8.23 27.71
C THR A 225 -5.99 8.96 26.38
N PHE A 226 -7.21 8.94 25.84
CA PHE A 226 -7.55 9.57 24.56
C PHE A 226 -8.30 10.89 24.76
N TYR A 227 -8.10 11.83 23.83
CA TYR A 227 -8.71 13.15 23.85
C TYR A 227 -9.23 13.53 22.45
N ASN A 228 -10.35 14.27 22.42
CA ASN A 228 -10.82 14.97 21.22
C ASN A 228 -10.08 16.32 21.06
N LEU A 229 -10.41 17.08 19.99
CA LEU A 229 -9.84 18.42 19.76
C LEU A 229 -10.28 19.48 20.79
N ASP A 230 -11.33 19.24 21.56
CA ASP A 230 -11.75 20.14 22.64
C ASP A 230 -10.99 19.86 23.93
N GLY A 231 -10.16 18.80 23.95
CA GLY A 231 -9.39 18.37 25.11
C GLY A 231 -10.18 17.47 26.07
N ASP A 232 -11.40 17.07 25.71
CA ASP A 232 -12.20 16.16 26.51
C ASP A 232 -11.69 14.72 26.36
N GLU A 233 -11.70 13.97 27.47
CA GLU A 233 -11.36 12.55 27.45
C GLU A 233 -12.44 11.74 26.72
N ILE A 234 -12.00 10.85 25.83
CA ILE A 234 -12.85 9.94 25.08
C ILE A 234 -12.46 8.48 25.33
N GLN A 235 -13.42 7.58 25.21
CA GLN A 235 -13.19 6.14 25.36
C GLN A 235 -12.93 5.50 24.01
N LYS A 236 -12.01 4.53 23.98
CA LYS A 236 -11.68 3.73 22.79
C LYS A 236 -11.78 2.24 23.11
N GLU A 237 -12.19 1.48 22.11
CA GLU A 237 -12.25 0.03 22.20
C GLU A 237 -10.87 -0.59 21.91
N LEU A 238 -10.43 -1.50 22.77
CA LEU A 238 -9.25 -2.31 22.56
C LEU A 238 -9.57 -3.43 21.55
N LYS A 239 -8.78 -3.52 20.49
CA LYS A 239 -8.93 -4.56 19.46
C LYS A 239 -7.74 -5.50 19.47
N THR A 240 -7.99 -6.77 19.21
CA THR A 240 -6.93 -7.77 19.07
C THR A 240 -6.64 -8.00 17.59
N VAL A 241 -5.37 -7.87 17.21
CA VAL A 241 -4.91 -8.15 15.84
C VAL A 241 -4.70 -9.65 15.69
N GLU A 242 -5.38 -10.25 14.73
CA GLU A 242 -5.32 -11.69 14.47
C GLU A 242 -4.13 -12.13 13.59
N TRP A 243 -3.30 -11.19 13.11
CA TRP A 243 -2.16 -11.51 12.27
C TRP A 243 -1.12 -12.33 12.99
N ASP A 244 -0.59 -13.35 12.28
CA ASP A 244 0.55 -14.12 12.78
C ASP A 244 1.85 -13.35 12.62
N ALA A 245 2.64 -13.23 13.70
CA ALA A 245 3.94 -12.57 13.66
C ALA A 245 4.92 -13.32 12.72
N GLU A 246 4.83 -14.66 12.64
CA GLU A 246 5.64 -15.47 11.73
C GLU A 246 5.32 -15.20 10.26
N ALA A 247 4.09 -14.80 9.94
CA ALA A 247 3.69 -14.42 8.59
C ALA A 247 4.43 -13.18 8.07
N ALA A 248 4.94 -12.33 8.96
CA ALA A 248 5.75 -11.16 8.61
C ALA A 248 7.25 -11.49 8.44
N GLU A 249 7.66 -12.75 8.47
CA GLU A 249 9.04 -13.20 8.25
C GLU A 249 9.23 -13.76 6.83
N LYS A 250 10.51 -13.84 6.37
CA LYS A 250 10.82 -14.33 5.02
C LYS A 250 10.60 -15.83 4.82
N ALA A 251 10.40 -16.61 5.86
CA ALA A 251 10.13 -18.06 5.83
C ALA A 251 11.09 -18.86 4.93
N GLY A 252 12.40 -18.51 4.94
CA GLY A 252 13.44 -19.17 4.14
C GLY A 252 13.61 -18.65 2.71
N PHE A 253 12.78 -17.73 2.25
CA PHE A 253 12.97 -17.05 0.96
C PHE A 253 14.04 -15.96 1.05
N GLU A 254 14.74 -15.72 -0.04
CA GLU A 254 15.74 -14.64 -0.12
C GLU A 254 15.09 -13.25 0.03
N HIS A 255 13.90 -13.06 -0.60
CA HIS A 255 13.16 -11.81 -0.63
C HIS A 255 11.68 -12.02 -0.24
N PHE A 256 11.07 -11.00 0.37
CA PHE A 256 9.64 -10.99 0.66
C PHE A 256 8.80 -11.12 -0.61
N MET A 257 9.17 -10.43 -1.69
CA MET A 257 8.42 -10.50 -2.95
C MET A 257 8.28 -11.95 -3.45
N MET A 258 9.36 -12.76 -3.41
CA MET A 258 9.29 -14.17 -3.84
C MET A 258 8.41 -14.99 -2.89
N LYS A 259 8.51 -14.79 -1.58
CA LYS A 259 7.60 -15.40 -0.59
C LYS A 259 6.14 -15.07 -0.93
N GLU A 260 5.85 -13.78 -1.14
CA GLU A 260 4.50 -13.28 -1.41
C GLU A 260 3.94 -13.80 -2.74
N ILE A 261 4.80 -14.00 -3.76
CA ILE A 261 4.42 -14.70 -4.99
C ILE A 261 4.01 -16.15 -4.68
N HIS A 262 4.76 -16.85 -3.81
CA HIS A 262 4.44 -18.24 -3.43
C HIS A 262 3.22 -18.35 -2.50
N GLU A 263 2.86 -17.29 -1.80
CA GLU A 263 1.66 -17.24 -0.96
C GLU A 263 0.36 -17.00 -1.75
N GLN A 264 0.43 -16.61 -3.02
CA GLN A 264 -0.76 -16.29 -3.81
C GLN A 264 -1.79 -17.42 -3.89
N PRO A 265 -1.43 -18.72 -4.05
CA PRO A 265 -2.42 -19.79 -4.06
C PRO A 265 -3.27 -19.80 -2.79
N LYS A 266 -2.61 -19.69 -1.63
CA LYS A 266 -3.31 -19.65 -0.34
C LYS A 266 -4.14 -18.38 -0.18
N ALA A 267 -3.56 -17.21 -0.46
CA ALA A 267 -4.23 -15.93 -0.31
C ALA A 267 -5.49 -15.83 -1.20
N VAL A 268 -5.42 -16.29 -2.44
CA VAL A 268 -6.55 -16.38 -3.39
C VAL A 268 -7.64 -17.32 -2.84
N SER A 269 -7.27 -18.48 -2.32
CA SER A 269 -8.20 -19.42 -1.70
C SER A 269 -8.88 -18.82 -0.47
N ASP A 270 -8.12 -18.20 0.43
CA ASP A 270 -8.65 -17.59 1.66
C ASP A 270 -9.64 -16.45 1.32
N THR A 271 -9.30 -15.62 0.33
CA THR A 271 -10.18 -14.54 -0.16
C THR A 271 -11.51 -15.08 -0.72
N LEU A 272 -11.45 -16.11 -1.57
CA LEU A 272 -12.65 -16.71 -2.13
C LEU A 272 -13.50 -17.37 -1.04
N ASN A 273 -12.86 -18.13 -0.15
CA ASN A 273 -13.57 -18.85 0.92
C ASN A 273 -14.22 -17.93 1.94
N SER A 274 -13.76 -16.68 2.08
CA SER A 274 -14.40 -15.70 2.98
C SER A 274 -15.84 -15.37 2.59
N VAL A 275 -16.17 -15.50 1.31
CA VAL A 275 -17.51 -15.21 0.77
C VAL A 275 -18.20 -16.43 0.16
N LEU A 276 -17.58 -17.60 0.17
CA LEU A 276 -18.15 -18.82 -0.38
C LEU A 276 -18.80 -19.65 0.72
N LYS A 277 -20.13 -19.72 0.76
CA LYS A 277 -20.91 -20.50 1.73
C LYS A 277 -21.83 -21.48 1.01
N ASN A 278 -21.73 -22.76 1.37
CA ASN A 278 -22.57 -23.83 0.78
C ASN A 278 -22.55 -23.87 -0.77
N GLY A 279 -21.41 -23.58 -1.39
CA GLY A 279 -21.25 -23.57 -2.84
C GLY A 279 -21.80 -22.33 -3.56
N ALA A 280 -22.22 -21.31 -2.83
CA ALA A 280 -22.71 -20.04 -3.35
C ALA A 280 -21.92 -18.86 -2.78
N ILE A 281 -21.85 -17.76 -3.54
CA ILE A 281 -21.26 -16.49 -3.07
C ILE A 281 -22.26 -15.81 -2.13
N ASP A 282 -21.85 -15.57 -0.90
CA ASP A 282 -22.62 -14.88 0.13
C ASP A 282 -21.90 -13.57 0.51
N LEU A 283 -22.49 -12.43 0.12
CA LEU A 283 -21.97 -11.10 0.42
C LEU A 283 -22.70 -10.44 1.62
N SER A 284 -23.46 -11.20 2.40
CA SER A 284 -24.23 -10.66 3.54
C SER A 284 -23.32 -10.02 4.60
N GLU A 285 -22.16 -10.62 4.89
CA GLU A 285 -21.16 -10.05 5.82
C GLU A 285 -20.41 -8.84 5.25
N VAL A 286 -20.41 -8.69 3.92
CA VAL A 286 -19.88 -7.51 3.23
C VAL A 286 -20.87 -6.35 3.29
N GLY A 287 -22.14 -6.62 3.59
CA GLY A 287 -23.18 -5.64 3.82
C GLY A 287 -23.85 -5.10 2.55
N LEU A 288 -23.67 -5.73 1.39
CA LEU A 288 -24.33 -5.36 0.14
C LEU A 288 -25.48 -6.32 -0.15
N SER A 289 -26.73 -5.83 -0.06
CA SER A 289 -27.93 -6.64 -0.27
C SER A 289 -28.23 -6.89 -1.75
N GLU A 290 -29.03 -7.94 -2.03
CA GLU A 290 -29.46 -8.23 -3.40
C GLU A 290 -30.36 -7.13 -3.99
N GLU A 291 -31.16 -6.47 -3.15
CA GLU A 291 -32.01 -5.35 -3.57
C GLU A 291 -31.14 -4.17 -4.05
N GLU A 292 -30.11 -3.82 -3.28
CA GLU A 292 -29.17 -2.78 -3.66
C GLU A 292 -28.42 -3.13 -4.96
N MET A 293 -27.96 -4.40 -5.11
CA MET A 293 -27.30 -4.85 -6.33
C MET A 293 -28.19 -4.72 -7.58
N LYS A 294 -29.52 -4.91 -7.44
CA LYS A 294 -30.48 -4.73 -8.55
C LYS A 294 -30.64 -3.26 -8.95
N GLU A 295 -30.54 -2.34 -7.98
CA GLU A 295 -30.75 -0.92 -8.22
C GLU A 295 -29.52 -0.19 -8.76
N ILE A 296 -28.31 -0.70 -8.52
CA ILE A 296 -27.07 -0.08 -8.99
C ILE A 296 -27.07 0.00 -10.51
N SER A 297 -27.03 1.24 -11.03
CA SER A 297 -27.07 1.57 -12.47
C SER A 297 -25.69 1.66 -13.09
N GLN A 298 -24.65 2.01 -12.31
CA GLN A 298 -23.29 2.20 -12.77
C GLN A 298 -22.29 1.93 -11.63
N ILE A 299 -21.13 1.42 -11.98
CA ILE A 299 -20.01 1.21 -11.05
C ILE A 299 -18.85 2.15 -11.45
N TYR A 300 -18.26 2.79 -10.43
CA TYR A 300 -17.03 3.57 -10.55
C TYR A 300 -15.96 2.87 -9.72
N ILE A 301 -14.87 2.42 -10.34
CA ILE A 301 -13.72 1.84 -9.63
C ILE A 301 -12.63 2.89 -9.57
N VAL A 302 -12.25 3.28 -8.36
CA VAL A 302 -11.28 4.36 -8.14
C VAL A 302 -10.12 3.82 -7.30
N ALA A 303 -8.90 3.92 -7.83
CA ALA A 303 -7.72 3.34 -7.20
C ALA A 303 -6.41 3.96 -7.71
N CYS A 304 -5.28 3.53 -7.15
CA CYS A 304 -3.93 3.92 -7.55
C CYS A 304 -3.07 2.69 -7.88
N GLY A 305 -2.12 2.84 -8.81
CA GLY A 305 -1.10 1.82 -9.12
C GLY A 305 -1.69 0.46 -9.50
N SER A 306 -1.17 -0.62 -8.90
CA SER A 306 -1.65 -1.98 -9.18
C SER A 306 -3.15 -2.17 -8.90
N ALA A 307 -3.69 -1.50 -7.88
CA ALA A 307 -5.13 -1.55 -7.61
C ALA A 307 -5.97 -0.90 -8.72
N TYR A 308 -5.46 0.15 -9.38
CA TYR A 308 -6.08 0.70 -10.59
C TYR A 308 -6.09 -0.33 -11.72
N HIS A 309 -5.01 -1.09 -11.91
CA HIS A 309 -4.96 -2.16 -12.93
C HIS A 309 -5.92 -3.33 -12.60
N VAL A 310 -6.16 -3.63 -11.31
CA VAL A 310 -7.26 -4.53 -10.92
C VAL A 310 -8.61 -3.98 -11.43
N GLY A 311 -8.86 -2.70 -11.23
CA GLY A 311 -10.07 -2.03 -11.72
C GLY A 311 -10.21 -2.15 -13.24
N MET A 312 -9.11 -1.95 -13.99
CA MET A 312 -9.09 -2.11 -15.45
C MET A 312 -9.46 -3.52 -15.91
N ALA A 313 -8.98 -4.56 -15.21
CA ALA A 313 -9.37 -5.94 -15.50
C ALA A 313 -10.83 -6.22 -15.07
N ALA A 314 -11.22 -5.74 -13.89
CA ALA A 314 -12.57 -5.92 -13.35
C ALA A 314 -13.65 -5.27 -14.24
N GLN A 315 -13.34 -4.16 -14.90
CA GLN A 315 -14.25 -3.51 -15.84
C GLN A 315 -14.75 -4.50 -16.91
N TYR A 316 -13.84 -5.19 -17.57
CA TYR A 316 -14.20 -6.17 -18.61
C TYR A 316 -15.09 -7.27 -18.05
N VAL A 317 -14.77 -7.79 -16.87
CA VAL A 317 -15.52 -8.89 -16.24
C VAL A 317 -16.92 -8.45 -15.80
N ILE A 318 -17.03 -7.32 -15.12
CA ILE A 318 -18.32 -6.80 -14.63
C ILE A 318 -19.24 -6.40 -15.79
N GLU A 319 -18.71 -5.69 -16.79
CA GLU A 319 -19.49 -5.27 -17.95
C GLU A 319 -19.99 -6.44 -18.77
N ASP A 320 -19.18 -7.49 -18.92
CA ASP A 320 -19.59 -8.68 -19.69
C ASP A 320 -20.55 -9.57 -18.91
N LEU A 321 -20.27 -9.88 -17.65
CA LEU A 321 -21.12 -10.78 -16.86
C LEU A 321 -22.37 -10.11 -16.30
N ALA A 322 -22.24 -8.94 -15.69
CA ALA A 322 -23.33 -8.28 -14.96
C ALA A 322 -24.09 -7.23 -15.78
N ARG A 323 -23.56 -6.85 -16.96
CA ARG A 323 -24.13 -5.85 -17.86
C ARG A 323 -24.37 -4.50 -17.17
N ILE A 324 -23.44 -4.11 -16.28
CA ILE A 324 -23.43 -2.82 -15.60
C ILE A 324 -22.26 -2.01 -16.18
N PRO A 325 -22.50 -0.76 -16.66
CA PRO A 325 -21.42 0.10 -17.11
C PRO A 325 -20.41 0.36 -15.98
N VAL A 326 -19.11 0.27 -16.28
CA VAL A 326 -18.03 0.49 -15.32
C VAL A 326 -17.10 1.59 -15.83
N ARG A 327 -16.78 2.55 -14.95
CA ARG A 327 -15.72 3.53 -15.18
C ARG A 327 -14.58 3.25 -14.22
N VAL A 328 -13.35 3.23 -14.73
CA VAL A 328 -12.15 3.03 -13.91
C VAL A 328 -11.34 4.31 -13.95
N GLU A 329 -11.01 4.85 -12.79
CA GLU A 329 -10.33 6.14 -12.69
C GLU A 329 -9.16 6.09 -11.70
N LEU A 330 -8.11 6.85 -12.02
CA LEU A 330 -7.04 7.11 -11.07
C LEU A 330 -7.57 8.00 -9.95
N ALA A 331 -7.32 7.62 -8.70
CA ALA A 331 -7.84 8.36 -7.55
C ALA A 331 -7.29 9.80 -7.49
N SER A 332 -6.03 10.02 -7.90
CA SER A 332 -5.42 11.34 -8.02
C SER A 332 -6.16 12.27 -8.98
N GLU A 333 -6.70 11.73 -10.08
CA GLU A 333 -7.44 12.51 -11.07
C GLU A 333 -8.92 12.67 -10.67
N PHE A 334 -9.51 11.62 -10.10
CA PHE A 334 -10.91 11.61 -9.66
C PHE A 334 -11.21 12.76 -8.71
N ARG A 335 -10.38 12.95 -7.68
CA ARG A 335 -10.56 13.94 -6.62
C ARG A 335 -10.50 15.42 -7.06
N TYR A 336 -9.94 15.72 -8.24
CA TYR A 336 -9.79 17.10 -8.70
C TYR A 336 -10.62 17.48 -9.91
N ARG A 337 -11.22 16.50 -10.59
CA ARG A 337 -12.00 16.77 -11.80
C ARG A 337 -13.48 17.08 -11.58
N ASN A 338 -13.96 17.11 -10.32
CA ASN A 338 -15.38 17.29 -9.99
C ASN A 338 -16.25 16.26 -10.76
N PRO A 339 -16.18 14.95 -10.39
CA PRO A 339 -16.77 13.87 -11.17
C PRO A 339 -18.30 13.96 -11.21
N ILE A 340 -18.87 13.66 -12.38
CA ILE A 340 -20.32 13.50 -12.52
C ILE A 340 -20.65 12.03 -12.22
N LEU A 341 -21.32 11.79 -11.10
CA LEU A 341 -21.70 10.46 -10.63
C LEU A 341 -23.20 10.26 -10.74
N ASP A 342 -23.61 9.05 -11.10
CA ASP A 342 -25.02 8.64 -11.06
C ASP A 342 -25.48 8.50 -9.61
N PRO A 343 -26.62 9.07 -9.18
CA PRO A 343 -27.13 8.92 -7.82
C PRO A 343 -27.41 7.46 -7.39
N LYS A 344 -27.63 6.55 -8.34
CA LYS A 344 -27.74 5.10 -8.14
C LYS A 344 -26.42 4.36 -8.43
N GLY A 345 -25.31 5.07 -8.49
CA GLY A 345 -23.98 4.49 -8.71
C GLY A 345 -23.42 3.86 -7.45
N LEU A 346 -22.42 3.00 -7.65
CA LEU A 346 -21.58 2.44 -6.61
C LEU A 346 -20.12 2.85 -6.88
N VAL A 347 -19.49 3.52 -5.91
CA VAL A 347 -18.04 3.83 -5.99
C VAL A 347 -17.27 2.76 -5.23
N ILE A 348 -16.47 1.97 -5.94
CA ILE A 348 -15.60 0.93 -5.39
C ILE A 348 -14.18 1.51 -5.27
N ILE A 349 -13.69 1.59 -4.05
CA ILE A 349 -12.32 2.00 -3.74
C ILE A 349 -11.46 0.75 -3.49
N ILE A 350 -10.42 0.57 -4.27
CA ILE A 350 -9.50 -0.57 -4.10
C ILE A 350 -8.17 -0.05 -3.54
N SER A 351 -7.75 -0.60 -2.40
CA SER A 351 -6.46 -0.25 -1.76
C SER A 351 -5.96 -1.39 -0.88
N GLN A 352 -4.73 -1.85 -1.10
CA GLN A 352 -4.14 -2.89 -0.25
C GLN A 352 -4.04 -2.44 1.21
N SER A 353 -3.47 -1.26 1.46
CA SER A 353 -3.28 -0.73 2.81
C SER A 353 -4.55 -0.13 3.42
N GLY A 354 -5.50 0.30 2.57
CA GLY A 354 -6.65 1.10 3.00
C GLY A 354 -6.30 2.48 3.56
N GLU A 355 -5.06 2.95 3.31
CA GLU A 355 -4.53 4.23 3.80
C GLU A 355 -3.99 5.12 2.66
N THR A 356 -4.24 4.78 1.40
CA THR A 356 -3.80 5.57 0.24
C THR A 356 -4.53 6.91 0.23
N ALA A 357 -3.77 8.02 0.31
CA ALA A 357 -4.34 9.37 0.49
C ALA A 357 -5.36 9.75 -0.57
N ASP A 358 -5.01 9.60 -1.86
CA ASP A 358 -5.91 9.93 -2.96
C ASP A 358 -7.18 9.05 -2.96
N SER A 359 -7.02 7.74 -2.69
CA SER A 359 -8.15 6.81 -2.63
C SER A 359 -9.10 7.14 -1.47
N LEU A 360 -8.55 7.55 -0.32
CA LEU A 360 -9.34 7.98 0.84
C LEU A 360 -10.07 9.30 0.55
N ALA A 361 -9.41 10.24 -0.13
CA ALA A 361 -10.04 11.50 -0.55
C ALA A 361 -11.20 11.25 -1.53
N ALA A 362 -10.99 10.39 -2.52
CA ALA A 362 -12.04 10.01 -3.48
C ALA A 362 -13.25 9.33 -2.80
N LEU A 363 -13.00 8.49 -1.78
CA LEU A 363 -14.06 7.90 -0.96
C LEU A 363 -14.90 8.98 -0.27
N ARG A 364 -14.24 9.93 0.40
CA ARG A 364 -14.90 11.00 1.16
C ARG A 364 -15.72 11.91 0.25
N GLU A 365 -15.14 12.32 -0.88
CA GLU A 365 -15.83 13.12 -1.90
C GLU A 365 -17.08 12.41 -2.42
N SER A 366 -16.99 11.12 -2.73
CA SER A 366 -18.14 10.32 -3.16
C SER A 366 -19.25 10.27 -2.11
N LYS A 367 -18.89 10.15 -0.83
CA LYS A 367 -19.86 10.17 0.29
C LYS A 367 -20.49 11.54 0.48
N GLU A 368 -19.74 12.63 0.34
CA GLU A 368 -20.27 14.00 0.38
C GLU A 368 -21.27 14.25 -0.75
N MET A 369 -21.07 13.62 -1.92
CA MET A 369 -22.02 13.63 -3.03
C MET A 369 -23.25 12.72 -2.81
N GLY A 370 -23.30 11.96 -1.70
CA GLY A 370 -24.40 11.04 -1.37
C GLY A 370 -24.37 9.73 -2.17
N ILE A 371 -23.22 9.36 -2.77
CA ILE A 371 -23.06 8.13 -3.54
C ILE A 371 -22.60 7.00 -2.61
N LYS A 372 -23.18 5.81 -2.78
CA LYS A 372 -22.80 4.62 -2.03
C LYS A 372 -21.34 4.22 -2.30
N THR A 373 -20.61 3.91 -1.24
CA THR A 373 -19.19 3.58 -1.31
C THR A 373 -18.91 2.14 -0.84
N PHE A 374 -17.92 1.51 -1.48
CA PHE A 374 -17.53 0.14 -1.22
C PHE A 374 -16.00 0.05 -1.19
N GLY A 375 -15.41 -0.44 -0.11
CA GLY A 375 -13.97 -0.64 0.03
C GLY A 375 -13.56 -2.08 -0.25
N ILE A 376 -12.54 -2.30 -1.09
CA ILE A 376 -11.81 -3.58 -1.19
C ILE A 376 -10.43 -3.34 -0.59
N VAL A 377 -10.17 -3.87 0.60
CA VAL A 377 -8.96 -3.61 1.37
C VAL A 377 -8.41 -4.88 2.01
N ASN A 378 -7.09 -4.88 2.29
CA ASN A 378 -6.47 -6.01 3.00
C ASN A 378 -6.31 -5.73 4.51
N VAL A 379 -6.10 -4.48 4.90
CA VAL A 379 -5.81 -4.13 6.30
C VAL A 379 -7.11 -3.86 7.06
N ILE A 380 -7.41 -4.72 8.02
CA ILE A 380 -8.57 -4.60 8.89
C ILE A 380 -8.43 -3.33 9.73
N GLY A 381 -9.51 -2.53 9.81
CA GLY A 381 -9.54 -1.30 10.58
C GLY A 381 -8.78 -0.13 9.96
N SER A 382 -8.35 -0.24 8.70
CA SER A 382 -7.79 0.89 7.94
C SER A 382 -8.79 2.02 7.74
N SER A 383 -8.31 3.21 7.36
CA SER A 383 -9.17 4.39 7.19
C SER A 383 -10.27 4.16 6.16
N ILE A 384 -9.95 3.59 4.99
CA ILE A 384 -10.96 3.25 3.98
C ILE A 384 -11.98 2.24 4.54
N ALA A 385 -11.51 1.22 5.31
CA ALA A 385 -12.40 0.23 5.91
C ALA A 385 -13.37 0.82 6.95
N ARG A 386 -12.96 1.85 7.66
CA ARG A 386 -13.81 2.50 8.66
C ARG A 386 -14.79 3.51 8.06
N GLU A 387 -14.44 4.09 6.92
CA GLU A 387 -15.19 5.20 6.33
C GLU A 387 -16.10 4.75 5.18
N ALA A 388 -15.83 3.64 4.49
CA ALA A 388 -16.68 3.10 3.45
C ALA A 388 -18.02 2.56 4.03
N ASP A 389 -19.10 2.61 3.24
CA ASP A 389 -20.41 2.09 3.66
C ASP A 389 -20.41 0.56 3.72
N ASN A 390 -19.65 -0.09 2.84
CA ASN A 390 -19.47 -1.54 2.80
C ASN A 390 -17.99 -1.88 2.56
N VAL A 391 -17.54 -3.01 3.08
CA VAL A 391 -16.12 -3.41 2.98
C VAL A 391 -15.97 -4.88 2.68
N PHE A 392 -15.13 -5.19 1.70
CA PHE A 392 -14.63 -6.53 1.41
C PHE A 392 -13.15 -6.62 1.86
N TYR A 393 -12.85 -7.48 2.82
CA TYR A 393 -11.48 -7.76 3.25
C TYR A 393 -10.89 -8.90 2.44
N THR A 394 -9.74 -8.67 1.80
CA THR A 394 -9.09 -9.66 0.92
C THR A 394 -8.33 -10.76 1.65
N LEU A 395 -8.09 -10.61 2.95
CA LEU A 395 -7.44 -11.60 3.83
C LEU A 395 -6.10 -12.14 3.30
N ALA A 396 -5.37 -11.33 2.51
CA ALA A 396 -4.08 -11.73 1.94
C ALA A 396 -2.94 -11.86 2.98
N GLY A 397 -3.19 -11.49 4.23
CA GLY A 397 -2.18 -11.37 5.25
C GLY A 397 -1.21 -10.19 5.00
N PRO A 398 -0.13 -10.04 5.78
CA PRO A 398 0.81 -8.95 5.61
C PRO A 398 1.57 -9.07 4.28
N GLU A 399 1.64 -7.98 3.52
CA GLU A 399 2.42 -7.83 2.29
C GLU A 399 3.49 -6.77 2.52
N ILE A 400 4.76 -7.19 2.54
CA ILE A 400 5.91 -6.39 3.00
C ILE A 400 6.70 -5.81 1.83
N SER A 401 6.88 -6.59 0.75
CA SER A 401 7.54 -6.10 -0.47
C SER A 401 6.83 -4.86 -0.98
N VAL A 402 7.58 -3.83 -1.38
CA VAL A 402 7.00 -2.56 -1.87
C VAL A 402 6.17 -2.82 -3.12
N ALA A 403 6.69 -3.60 -4.07
CA ALA A 403 5.94 -4.02 -5.25
C ALA A 403 4.84 -5.00 -4.86
N THR A 404 3.60 -4.66 -5.16
CA THR A 404 2.40 -5.45 -4.86
C THR A 404 2.36 -6.72 -5.73
N THR A 405 2.07 -7.87 -5.11
CA THR A 405 1.92 -9.18 -5.78
C THR A 405 0.64 -9.90 -5.34
N LYS A 406 0.62 -10.48 -4.14
CA LYS A 406 -0.53 -11.26 -3.65
C LYS A 406 -1.78 -10.39 -3.42
N ALA A 407 -1.61 -9.14 -3.01
CA ALA A 407 -2.74 -8.24 -2.86
C ALA A 407 -3.44 -7.97 -4.19
N TYR A 408 -2.71 -7.84 -5.31
CA TYR A 408 -3.30 -7.73 -6.64
C TYR A 408 -4.17 -8.94 -6.96
N SER A 409 -3.65 -10.16 -6.77
CA SER A 409 -4.38 -11.41 -7.03
C SER A 409 -5.63 -11.56 -6.17
N THR A 410 -5.56 -11.20 -4.88
CA THR A 410 -6.73 -11.28 -3.97
C THR A 410 -7.77 -10.21 -4.28
N GLN A 411 -7.37 -9.01 -4.70
CA GLN A 411 -8.29 -7.97 -5.17
C GLN A 411 -9.03 -8.41 -6.45
N LEU A 412 -8.36 -9.11 -7.38
CA LEU A 412 -9.04 -9.71 -8.54
C LEU A 412 -10.14 -10.69 -8.11
N ILE A 413 -9.84 -11.60 -7.17
CA ILE A 413 -10.85 -12.56 -6.66
C ILE A 413 -12.05 -11.84 -6.05
N ALA A 414 -11.82 -10.79 -5.27
CA ALA A 414 -12.89 -9.98 -4.70
C ALA A 414 -13.77 -9.36 -5.81
N THR A 415 -13.15 -8.80 -6.85
CA THR A 415 -13.90 -8.22 -7.99
C THR A 415 -14.65 -9.28 -8.81
N TYR A 416 -14.09 -10.48 -8.97
CA TYR A 416 -14.78 -11.59 -9.66
C TYR A 416 -15.99 -12.09 -8.86
N ALA A 417 -15.84 -12.25 -7.55
CA ALA A 417 -16.97 -12.62 -6.69
C ALA A 417 -18.11 -11.61 -6.77
N LEU A 418 -17.79 -10.31 -6.76
CA LEU A 418 -18.75 -9.24 -6.97
C LEU A 418 -19.42 -9.35 -8.35
N ALA A 419 -18.64 -9.49 -9.43
CA ALA A 419 -19.14 -9.57 -10.80
C ALA A 419 -20.12 -10.74 -10.99
N ILE A 420 -19.75 -11.92 -10.50
CA ILE A 420 -20.57 -13.15 -10.58
C ILE A 420 -21.87 -12.99 -9.78
N GLN A 421 -21.78 -12.45 -8.56
CA GLN A 421 -22.97 -12.25 -7.72
C GLN A 421 -23.91 -11.18 -8.31
N PHE A 422 -23.37 -10.06 -8.80
CA PHE A 422 -24.16 -9.06 -9.52
C PHE A 422 -24.86 -9.66 -10.75
N ALA A 423 -24.14 -10.46 -11.54
CA ALA A 423 -24.68 -11.12 -12.74
C ALA A 423 -25.84 -12.06 -12.39
N LYS A 424 -25.69 -12.87 -11.32
CA LYS A 424 -26.74 -13.77 -10.82
C LYS A 424 -27.96 -12.99 -10.35
N VAL A 425 -27.77 -12.03 -9.43
CA VAL A 425 -28.86 -11.26 -8.82
C VAL A 425 -29.65 -10.46 -9.86
N ARG A 426 -28.98 -10.02 -10.92
CA ARG A 426 -29.61 -9.30 -12.05
C ARG A 426 -30.16 -10.22 -13.15
N GLY A 427 -30.04 -11.54 -12.98
CA GLY A 427 -30.54 -12.51 -13.96
C GLY A 427 -29.82 -12.49 -15.31
N GLN A 428 -28.54 -12.07 -15.33
CA GLN A 428 -27.72 -12.00 -16.56
C GLN A 428 -27.04 -13.33 -16.89
N ILE A 429 -26.90 -14.24 -15.92
CA ILE A 429 -26.34 -15.56 -16.06
C ILE A 429 -27.28 -16.63 -15.52
N THR A 430 -27.20 -17.84 -16.06
CA THR A 430 -27.97 -18.99 -15.59
C THR A 430 -27.37 -19.59 -14.31
N GLU A 431 -28.11 -20.42 -13.58
CA GLU A 431 -27.59 -21.16 -12.42
C GLU A 431 -26.42 -22.08 -12.81
N GLU A 432 -26.44 -22.67 -14.00
CA GLU A 432 -25.34 -23.50 -14.51
C GLU A 432 -24.07 -22.67 -14.72
N GLN A 433 -24.19 -21.50 -15.36
CA GLN A 433 -23.07 -20.57 -15.53
C GLN A 433 -22.53 -20.08 -14.19
N TYR A 434 -23.42 -19.71 -13.26
CA TYR A 434 -23.06 -19.28 -11.92
C TYR A 434 -22.21 -20.34 -11.19
N THR A 435 -22.69 -21.59 -11.17
CA THR A 435 -21.99 -22.71 -10.55
C THR A 435 -20.64 -22.95 -11.26
N GLY A 436 -20.63 -22.94 -12.60
CA GLY A 436 -19.41 -23.12 -13.39
C GLY A 436 -18.36 -22.07 -13.12
N TYR A 437 -18.73 -20.80 -12.97
CA TYR A 437 -17.77 -19.74 -12.62
C TYR A 437 -17.19 -19.93 -11.22
N ILE A 438 -17.99 -20.34 -10.24
CA ILE A 438 -17.51 -20.63 -8.89
C ILE A 438 -16.53 -21.81 -8.90
N GLU A 439 -16.89 -22.90 -9.57
CA GLU A 439 -16.01 -24.08 -9.71
C GLU A 439 -14.69 -23.70 -10.40
N GLU A 440 -14.75 -22.87 -11.43
CA GLU A 440 -13.55 -22.38 -12.12
C GLU A 440 -12.66 -21.52 -11.19
N LEU A 441 -13.25 -20.61 -10.40
CA LEU A 441 -12.50 -19.82 -9.41
C LEU A 441 -11.79 -20.69 -8.36
N GLN A 442 -12.43 -21.79 -7.94
CA GLN A 442 -11.83 -22.73 -6.98
C GLN A 442 -10.60 -23.46 -7.56
N THR A 443 -10.43 -23.49 -8.89
CA THR A 443 -9.25 -24.09 -9.54
C THR A 443 -8.05 -23.13 -9.64
N ILE A 444 -8.26 -21.83 -9.50
CA ILE A 444 -7.23 -20.79 -9.67
C ILE A 444 -6.00 -21.02 -8.77
N PRO A 445 -6.14 -21.35 -7.47
CA PRO A 445 -4.99 -21.59 -6.60
C PRO A 445 -4.04 -22.68 -7.12
N ASP A 446 -4.60 -23.81 -7.58
CA ASP A 446 -3.82 -24.92 -8.12
C ASP A 446 -3.13 -24.54 -9.44
N LYS A 447 -3.80 -23.77 -10.30
CA LYS A 447 -3.26 -23.27 -11.56
C LYS A 447 -2.11 -22.29 -11.31
N ILE A 448 -2.22 -21.39 -10.32
CA ILE A 448 -1.12 -20.50 -9.89
C ILE A 448 0.06 -21.34 -9.40
N SER A 449 -0.17 -22.35 -8.56
CA SER A 449 0.88 -23.25 -8.05
C SER A 449 1.66 -23.93 -9.18
N LYS A 450 0.98 -24.36 -10.25
CA LYS A 450 1.61 -24.95 -11.43
C LYS A 450 2.50 -23.96 -12.18
N ILE A 451 2.09 -22.70 -12.31
CA ILE A 451 2.90 -21.65 -12.95
C ILE A 451 4.15 -21.37 -12.12
N ILE A 452 4.01 -21.24 -10.80
CA ILE A 452 5.15 -21.01 -9.90
C ILE A 452 6.15 -22.19 -9.93
N ALA A 453 5.67 -23.41 -10.09
CA ALA A 453 6.53 -24.60 -10.19
C ALA A 453 7.42 -24.58 -11.45
N ASP A 454 7.07 -23.87 -12.51
CA ASP A 454 7.85 -23.75 -13.77
C ASP A 454 8.67 -22.42 -13.84
N LYS A 455 8.97 -21.82 -12.70
CA LYS A 455 9.62 -20.49 -12.62
C LYS A 455 11.03 -20.43 -13.20
N GLU A 456 11.78 -21.55 -13.21
CA GLU A 456 13.16 -21.58 -13.71
C GLU A 456 13.27 -21.18 -15.19
N ARG A 457 12.25 -21.51 -15.99
CA ARG A 457 12.18 -21.11 -17.40
C ARG A 457 12.07 -19.58 -17.54
N ILE A 458 11.25 -18.97 -16.69
CA ILE A 458 11.09 -17.51 -16.63
C ILE A 458 12.38 -16.86 -16.11
N GLN A 459 13.03 -17.46 -15.11
CA GLN A 459 14.31 -17.00 -14.56
C GLN A 459 15.39 -16.96 -15.63
N TRP A 460 15.49 -18.03 -16.45
CA TRP A 460 16.47 -18.08 -17.54
C TRP A 460 16.24 -16.97 -18.59
N PHE A 461 14.98 -16.73 -18.95
CA PHE A 461 14.61 -15.65 -19.86
C PHE A 461 14.94 -14.29 -19.28
N ALA A 462 14.52 -14.05 -18.03
CA ALA A 462 14.74 -12.79 -17.32
C ALA A 462 16.23 -12.44 -17.20
N ALA A 463 17.09 -13.44 -16.93
CA ALA A 463 18.53 -13.23 -16.85
C ALA A 463 19.12 -12.75 -18.20
N LYS A 464 18.61 -13.25 -19.34
CA LYS A 464 19.01 -12.78 -20.67
C LYS A 464 18.55 -11.37 -20.97
N GLN A 465 17.40 -10.97 -20.44
CA GLN A 465 16.78 -9.66 -20.67
C GLN A 465 17.15 -8.61 -19.61
N ALA A 466 18.01 -8.95 -18.65
CA ALA A 466 18.40 -8.04 -17.56
C ALA A 466 19.00 -6.71 -18.04
N ASN A 467 19.59 -6.68 -19.23
CA ASN A 467 20.19 -5.49 -19.83
C ASN A 467 19.31 -4.87 -20.94
N ALA A 468 18.06 -5.27 -21.08
CA ALA A 468 17.13 -4.62 -22.00
C ALA A 468 17.05 -3.12 -21.67
N LYS A 469 17.11 -2.29 -22.70
CA LYS A 469 17.03 -0.83 -22.56
C LYS A 469 15.60 -0.40 -22.25
N ASP A 470 14.69 -0.95 -23.06
CA ASP A 470 13.25 -0.67 -22.98
C ASP A 470 12.48 -2.01 -23.13
N ALA A 471 11.26 -2.05 -22.59
CA ALA A 471 10.36 -3.18 -22.75
C ALA A 471 8.93 -2.70 -23.04
N PHE A 472 8.30 -3.29 -24.06
CA PHE A 472 6.92 -2.99 -24.43
C PHE A 472 6.03 -4.20 -24.13
N PHE A 473 4.93 -3.93 -23.43
CA PHE A 473 3.91 -4.94 -23.17
C PHE A 473 2.70 -4.66 -24.04
N VAL A 474 2.20 -5.67 -24.72
CA VAL A 474 1.09 -5.49 -25.67
C VAL A 474 0.01 -6.54 -25.46
N GLY A 475 -1.23 -6.12 -25.49
CA GLY A 475 -2.40 -6.99 -25.36
C GLY A 475 -3.65 -6.31 -25.91
N ARG A 476 -4.75 -7.07 -26.00
CA ARG A 476 -6.06 -6.57 -26.41
C ARG A 476 -7.13 -6.93 -25.38
N GLY A 477 -8.09 -6.03 -25.18
CA GLY A 477 -9.12 -6.26 -24.18
C GLY A 477 -8.50 -6.41 -22.78
N ILE A 478 -8.88 -7.45 -22.04
CA ILE A 478 -8.36 -7.70 -20.68
C ILE A 478 -6.84 -7.96 -20.68
N ASP A 479 -6.27 -8.48 -21.78
CA ASP A 479 -4.81 -8.68 -21.93
C ASP A 479 -4.04 -7.35 -21.90
N TYR A 480 -4.67 -6.24 -22.30
CA TYR A 480 -4.08 -4.91 -22.13
C TYR A 480 -4.03 -4.51 -20.65
N ALA A 481 -5.06 -4.80 -19.87
CA ALA A 481 -5.03 -4.55 -18.42
C ALA A 481 -3.93 -5.38 -17.72
N ILE A 482 -3.72 -6.63 -18.13
CA ILE A 482 -2.62 -7.49 -17.66
C ILE A 482 -1.26 -6.88 -18.04
N SER A 483 -1.14 -6.39 -19.27
CA SER A 483 0.08 -5.73 -19.79
C SER A 483 0.46 -4.50 -18.99
N LEU A 484 -0.52 -3.69 -18.55
CA LEU A 484 -0.29 -2.53 -17.67
C LEU A 484 0.38 -2.95 -16.35
N GLU A 485 -0.13 -4.00 -15.71
CA GLU A 485 0.46 -4.51 -14.45
C GLU A 485 1.85 -5.10 -14.65
N GLY A 486 2.07 -5.88 -15.71
CA GLY A 486 3.39 -6.42 -16.06
C GLY A 486 4.43 -5.33 -16.30
N SER A 487 4.07 -4.30 -17.05
CA SER A 487 4.90 -3.12 -17.28
C SER A 487 5.19 -2.37 -15.97
N LEU A 488 4.21 -2.21 -15.08
CA LEU A 488 4.41 -1.56 -13.79
C LEU A 488 5.42 -2.35 -12.95
N LYS A 489 5.29 -3.66 -12.82
CA LYS A 489 6.26 -4.51 -12.07
C LYS A 489 7.66 -4.39 -12.64
N MET A 490 7.81 -4.40 -13.97
CA MET A 490 9.11 -4.25 -14.61
C MET A 490 9.78 -2.92 -14.22
N LYS A 491 9.08 -1.80 -14.36
CA LYS A 491 9.67 -0.48 -14.06
C LYS A 491 9.94 -0.26 -12.57
N GLU A 492 9.07 -0.73 -11.67
CA GLU A 492 9.18 -0.54 -10.22
C GLU A 492 10.45 -1.15 -9.65
N ILE A 493 10.77 -2.38 -10.01
CA ILE A 493 11.82 -3.16 -9.35
C ILE A 493 13.08 -3.36 -10.18
N SER A 494 13.00 -3.32 -11.51
CA SER A 494 14.16 -3.50 -12.39
C SER A 494 14.73 -2.19 -12.92
N TYR A 495 13.97 -1.11 -12.85
CA TYR A 495 14.29 0.22 -13.40
C TYR A 495 14.49 0.22 -14.92
N ILE A 496 14.01 -0.82 -15.62
CA ILE A 496 13.90 -0.83 -17.07
C ILE A 496 12.69 0.02 -17.43
N HIS A 497 12.88 1.00 -18.32
CA HIS A 497 11.75 1.75 -18.86
C HIS A 497 10.82 0.78 -19.59
N SER A 498 9.57 0.75 -19.21
CA SER A 498 8.59 -0.13 -19.83
C SER A 498 7.23 0.53 -19.95
N GLU A 499 6.53 0.23 -21.03
CA GLU A 499 5.20 0.74 -21.31
C GLU A 499 4.28 -0.37 -21.80
N ALA A 500 2.99 -0.21 -21.50
CA ALA A 500 1.96 -1.12 -21.99
C ALA A 500 1.03 -0.40 -22.97
N TYR A 501 0.71 -1.08 -24.06
CA TYR A 501 -0.16 -0.56 -25.11
C TYR A 501 -1.26 -1.55 -25.49
N ALA A 502 -2.44 -1.04 -25.79
CA ALA A 502 -3.40 -1.81 -26.55
C ALA A 502 -2.75 -2.15 -27.90
N ALA A 503 -2.62 -3.43 -28.22
CA ALA A 503 -1.80 -3.89 -29.35
C ALA A 503 -2.17 -3.22 -30.69
N GLY A 504 -3.45 -2.88 -30.90
CA GLY A 504 -3.91 -2.14 -32.08
C GLY A 504 -3.38 -0.71 -32.17
N GLU A 505 -3.10 -0.06 -31.02
CA GLU A 505 -2.64 1.34 -30.95
C GLU A 505 -1.16 1.50 -31.31
N LEU A 506 -0.37 0.42 -31.32
CA LEU A 506 1.05 0.49 -31.72
C LEU A 506 1.26 1.24 -33.03
N LYS A 507 0.38 1.00 -34.02
CA LYS A 507 0.46 1.60 -35.37
C LYS A 507 0.26 3.11 -35.39
N HIS A 508 -0.36 3.66 -34.35
CA HIS A 508 -0.70 5.08 -34.26
C HIS A 508 0.39 5.95 -33.63
N GLY A 509 1.63 5.44 -33.60
CA GLY A 509 2.80 6.20 -33.17
C GLY A 509 3.89 5.34 -32.54
N THR A 510 3.56 4.58 -31.50
CA THR A 510 4.50 3.89 -30.63
C THR A 510 5.39 2.86 -31.35
N ILE A 511 4.94 2.26 -32.42
CA ILE A 511 5.73 1.32 -33.22
C ILE A 511 7.02 1.93 -33.79
N SER A 512 7.11 3.27 -33.85
CA SER A 512 8.32 4.00 -34.22
C SER A 512 9.50 3.80 -33.25
N LEU A 513 9.21 3.36 -32.01
CA LEU A 513 10.20 3.07 -30.98
C LEU A 513 10.78 1.66 -31.08
N ILE A 514 10.21 0.81 -31.93
CA ILE A 514 10.67 -0.58 -32.10
C ILE A 514 11.89 -0.58 -33.02
N GLU A 515 13.01 -1.00 -32.47
CA GLU A 515 14.28 -1.18 -33.18
C GLU A 515 14.81 -2.61 -32.95
N ASP A 516 15.94 -2.96 -33.59
CA ASP A 516 16.54 -4.29 -33.49
C ASP A 516 16.88 -4.63 -32.02
N GLY A 517 16.37 -5.77 -31.56
CA GLY A 517 16.51 -6.28 -30.19
C GLY A 517 15.57 -5.65 -29.15
N THR A 518 14.68 -4.72 -29.52
CA THR A 518 13.69 -4.19 -28.57
C THR A 518 12.82 -5.30 -28.01
N LEU A 519 12.72 -5.41 -26.67
CA LEU A 519 11.91 -6.43 -26.00
C LEU A 519 10.42 -6.08 -26.10
N VAL A 520 9.64 -6.97 -26.71
CA VAL A 520 8.17 -6.86 -26.77
C VAL A 520 7.53 -8.11 -26.16
N ILE A 521 6.71 -7.91 -25.14
CA ILE A 521 5.99 -8.97 -24.44
C ILE A 521 4.52 -8.92 -24.87
N GLY A 522 4.08 -9.93 -25.64
CA GLY A 522 2.69 -10.10 -26.02
C GLY A 522 1.93 -10.95 -25.02
N VAL A 523 0.81 -10.42 -24.51
CA VAL A 523 -0.15 -11.15 -23.68
C VAL A 523 -1.32 -11.57 -24.57
N LEU A 524 -1.58 -12.89 -24.66
CA LEU A 524 -2.50 -13.50 -25.63
C LEU A 524 -3.35 -14.57 -24.93
N THR A 525 -4.17 -14.18 -23.95
CA THR A 525 -5.01 -15.11 -23.18
C THR A 525 -6.44 -15.17 -23.68
N GLN A 526 -6.85 -14.21 -24.53
CA GLN A 526 -8.21 -14.07 -25.04
C GLN A 526 -8.36 -14.79 -26.39
N PRO A 527 -9.14 -15.91 -26.48
CA PRO A 527 -9.22 -16.70 -27.69
C PRO A 527 -9.65 -15.92 -28.94
N ASP A 528 -10.65 -15.06 -28.80
CA ASP A 528 -11.22 -14.27 -29.90
C ASP A 528 -10.30 -13.15 -30.40
N LEU A 529 -9.31 -12.76 -29.60
CA LEU A 529 -8.37 -11.69 -29.90
C LEU A 529 -6.95 -12.20 -30.23
N TYR A 530 -6.73 -13.50 -30.03
CA TYR A 530 -5.42 -14.13 -30.17
C TYR A 530 -4.73 -13.82 -31.50
N GLU A 531 -5.36 -14.17 -32.63
CA GLU A 531 -4.81 -13.95 -33.97
C GLU A 531 -4.54 -12.47 -34.28
N LYS A 532 -5.38 -11.56 -33.75
CA LYS A 532 -5.20 -10.13 -33.91
C LYS A 532 -3.97 -9.62 -33.15
N THR A 533 -3.73 -10.16 -31.96
CA THR A 533 -2.54 -9.80 -31.16
C THR A 533 -1.29 -10.41 -31.78
N VAL A 534 -1.32 -11.65 -32.25
CA VAL A 534 -0.22 -12.27 -33.02
C VAL A 534 0.15 -11.39 -34.20
N SER A 535 -0.83 -10.92 -34.97
CA SER A 535 -0.58 -10.03 -36.12
C SER A 535 0.16 -8.75 -35.72
N ASN A 536 -0.17 -8.15 -34.58
CA ASN A 536 0.55 -6.98 -34.10
C ASN A 536 1.98 -7.31 -33.61
N MET A 537 2.20 -8.49 -33.04
CA MET A 537 3.55 -8.96 -32.69
C MET A 537 4.40 -9.20 -33.96
N VAL A 538 3.84 -9.75 -35.02
CA VAL A 538 4.53 -9.91 -36.32
C VAL A 538 4.98 -8.54 -36.86
N GLU A 539 4.19 -7.49 -36.70
CA GLU A 539 4.57 -6.14 -37.11
C GLU A 539 5.78 -5.61 -36.32
N CYS A 540 5.88 -5.94 -35.02
CA CYS A 540 7.05 -5.63 -34.21
C CYS A 540 8.25 -6.49 -34.63
N LYS A 541 8.04 -7.78 -34.87
CA LYS A 541 9.08 -8.70 -35.34
C LYS A 541 9.73 -8.26 -36.65
N SER A 542 8.92 -7.75 -37.58
CA SER A 542 9.42 -7.25 -38.89
C SER A 542 10.32 -6.00 -38.76
N ARG A 543 10.38 -5.39 -37.58
CA ARG A 543 11.25 -4.24 -37.23
C ARG A 543 12.41 -4.63 -36.33
N GLY A 544 12.63 -5.95 -36.12
CA GLY A 544 13.74 -6.45 -35.32
C GLY A 544 13.46 -6.69 -33.86
N ALA A 545 12.21 -6.53 -33.38
CA ALA A 545 11.87 -6.79 -31.98
C ALA A 545 12.21 -8.23 -31.56
N TYR A 546 12.67 -8.39 -30.33
CA TYR A 546 12.76 -9.68 -29.65
C TYR A 546 11.42 -9.94 -28.92
N LEU A 547 10.73 -10.99 -29.33
CA LEU A 547 9.36 -11.24 -28.90
C LEU A 547 9.26 -12.32 -27.81
N MET A 548 8.53 -12.02 -26.74
CA MET A 548 8.03 -12.98 -25.77
C MET A 548 6.50 -13.11 -25.94
N GLY A 549 6.00 -14.32 -26.11
CA GLY A 549 4.56 -14.62 -26.11
C GLY A 549 4.12 -15.27 -24.81
N LEU A 550 3.15 -14.69 -24.11
CA LEU A 550 2.49 -15.25 -22.93
C LEU A 550 1.07 -15.67 -23.30
N THR A 551 0.79 -16.96 -23.31
CA THR A 551 -0.50 -17.51 -23.76
C THR A 551 -0.92 -18.75 -22.98
N THR A 552 -2.11 -19.27 -23.24
CA THR A 552 -2.60 -20.51 -22.62
C THR A 552 -2.11 -21.75 -23.36
N PHE A 553 -1.97 -22.90 -22.66
CA PHE A 553 -1.69 -24.17 -23.29
C PHE A 553 -2.68 -24.47 -24.44
N GLY A 554 -2.15 -24.95 -25.57
CA GLY A 554 -2.91 -25.23 -26.77
C GLY A 554 -2.68 -24.24 -27.92
N HIS A 555 -2.15 -23.06 -27.64
CA HIS A 555 -1.79 -22.05 -28.66
C HIS A 555 -0.30 -22.16 -29.05
N TYR A 556 0.15 -23.35 -29.50
CA TYR A 556 1.57 -23.61 -29.75
C TYR A 556 2.11 -22.94 -31.03
N ASN A 557 1.24 -22.50 -31.93
CA ASN A 557 1.60 -21.76 -33.13
C ASN A 557 2.25 -20.40 -32.86
N ILE A 558 2.18 -19.89 -31.61
CA ILE A 558 2.91 -18.67 -31.19
C ILE A 558 4.44 -18.86 -31.35
N GLU A 559 4.94 -20.10 -31.26
CA GLU A 559 6.36 -20.40 -31.37
C GLU A 559 6.91 -20.10 -32.79
N ASP A 560 6.05 -20.01 -33.80
CA ASP A 560 6.45 -19.59 -35.16
C ASP A 560 6.74 -18.07 -35.23
N THR A 561 6.24 -17.31 -34.25
CA THR A 561 6.35 -15.84 -34.21
C THR A 561 7.27 -15.35 -33.08
N ALA A 562 7.10 -15.87 -31.87
CA ALA A 562 7.82 -15.42 -30.70
C ALA A 562 9.19 -16.11 -30.54
N ASP A 563 10.18 -15.37 -30.05
CA ASP A 563 11.52 -15.88 -29.74
C ASP A 563 11.57 -16.65 -28.42
N PHE A 564 10.61 -16.36 -27.54
CA PHE A 564 10.39 -17.06 -26.28
C PHE A 564 8.90 -17.12 -25.96
N THR A 565 8.45 -18.24 -25.40
CA THR A 565 7.04 -18.47 -25.07
C THR A 565 6.88 -18.89 -23.62
N VAL A 566 5.84 -18.40 -22.98
CA VAL A 566 5.38 -18.83 -21.65
C VAL A 566 3.95 -19.29 -21.78
N TYR A 567 3.69 -20.51 -21.31
CA TYR A 567 2.35 -21.10 -21.31
C TYR A 567 1.78 -21.13 -19.90
N ILE A 568 0.53 -20.71 -19.77
CA ILE A 568 -0.24 -20.81 -18.53
C ILE A 568 -1.38 -21.82 -18.68
N PRO A 569 -1.87 -22.43 -17.58
CA PRO A 569 -3.04 -23.30 -17.63
C PRO A 569 -4.24 -22.60 -18.24
N LYS A 570 -5.08 -23.36 -18.95
CA LYS A 570 -6.36 -22.85 -19.43
C LYS A 570 -7.27 -22.48 -18.26
N THR A 571 -7.99 -21.39 -18.42
CA THR A 571 -9.02 -20.93 -17.49
C THR A 571 -10.12 -20.22 -18.28
N ASP A 572 -11.23 -19.92 -17.63
CA ASP A 572 -12.22 -19.03 -18.24
C ASP A 572 -11.58 -17.68 -18.60
N PRO A 573 -11.82 -17.13 -19.79
CA PRO A 573 -11.20 -15.88 -20.24
C PRO A 573 -11.36 -14.70 -19.27
N HIS A 574 -12.47 -14.63 -18.51
CA HIS A 574 -12.68 -13.60 -17.50
C HIS A 574 -11.68 -13.66 -16.34
N PHE A 575 -11.13 -14.83 -16.03
CA PHE A 575 -10.21 -15.05 -14.90
C PHE A 575 -8.75 -15.18 -15.33
N ALA A 576 -8.45 -15.01 -16.61
CA ALA A 576 -7.11 -15.15 -17.18
C ALA A 576 -6.07 -14.22 -16.52
N THR A 577 -6.50 -13.05 -16.05
CA THR A 577 -5.64 -12.09 -15.35
C THR A 577 -4.96 -12.70 -14.13
N SER A 578 -5.69 -13.50 -13.33
CA SER A 578 -5.15 -14.18 -12.13
C SER A 578 -3.99 -15.14 -12.43
N LEU A 579 -3.93 -15.68 -13.64
CA LEU A 579 -2.86 -16.58 -14.05
C LEU A 579 -1.75 -15.86 -14.81
N ALA A 580 -2.11 -14.98 -15.74
CA ALA A 580 -1.14 -14.33 -16.63
C ALA A 580 -0.25 -13.31 -15.90
N VAL A 581 -0.71 -12.73 -14.79
CA VAL A 581 0.10 -11.83 -13.98
C VAL A 581 1.28 -12.53 -13.29
N ILE A 582 1.15 -13.82 -12.96
CA ILE A 582 2.18 -14.57 -12.22
C ILE A 582 3.52 -14.64 -12.97
N PRO A 583 3.57 -15.07 -14.25
CA PRO A 583 4.80 -15.03 -15.04
C PRO A 583 5.40 -13.62 -15.15
N LEU A 584 4.58 -12.57 -15.22
CA LEU A 584 5.05 -11.19 -15.33
C LEU A 584 5.66 -10.68 -14.02
N GLN A 585 5.08 -11.05 -12.86
CA GLN A 585 5.68 -10.80 -11.53
C GLN A 585 7.02 -11.52 -11.39
N LEU A 586 7.09 -12.80 -11.75
CA LEU A 586 8.32 -13.58 -11.73
C LEU A 586 9.39 -13.00 -12.66
N MET A 587 9.00 -12.53 -13.86
CA MET A 587 9.91 -11.90 -14.80
C MET A 587 10.52 -10.61 -14.21
N GLY A 588 9.70 -9.71 -13.69
CA GLY A 588 10.17 -8.49 -13.02
C GLY A 588 11.12 -8.80 -11.86
N TYR A 589 10.75 -9.77 -11.02
CA TYR A 589 11.58 -10.24 -9.92
C TYR A 589 12.96 -10.74 -10.39
N TYR A 590 13.00 -11.68 -11.33
CA TYR A 590 14.27 -12.27 -11.77
C TYR A 590 15.14 -11.32 -12.58
N VAL A 591 14.57 -10.40 -13.36
CA VAL A 591 15.32 -9.31 -13.99
C VAL A 591 16.02 -8.46 -12.92
N SER A 592 15.31 -8.12 -11.85
CA SER A 592 15.89 -7.31 -10.76
C SER A 592 16.99 -8.03 -10.00
N VAL A 593 16.78 -9.31 -9.68
CA VAL A 593 17.81 -10.17 -9.05
C VAL A 593 19.03 -10.29 -9.93
N ALA A 594 18.87 -10.52 -11.25
CA ALA A 594 19.98 -10.60 -12.19
C ALA A 594 20.79 -9.30 -12.30
N LYS A 595 20.15 -8.14 -12.02
CA LYS A 595 20.80 -6.82 -11.94
C LYS A 595 21.40 -6.53 -10.56
N GLY A 596 21.24 -7.41 -9.56
CA GLY A 596 21.71 -7.19 -8.19
C GLY A 596 20.94 -6.10 -7.44
N LEU A 597 19.66 -5.88 -7.78
CA LEU A 597 18.82 -4.83 -7.18
C LEU A 597 18.05 -5.38 -5.97
N ASP A 598 17.72 -4.49 -5.03
CA ASP A 598 16.85 -4.81 -3.89
C ASP A 598 15.39 -4.83 -4.35
N VAL A 599 14.84 -6.01 -4.53
CA VAL A 599 13.46 -6.21 -5.04
C VAL A 599 12.39 -5.88 -4.00
N ASP A 600 12.71 -6.00 -2.71
CA ASP A 600 11.76 -5.73 -1.63
C ASP A 600 11.62 -4.23 -1.35
N LYS A 601 12.72 -3.48 -1.51
CA LYS A 601 12.80 -2.05 -1.24
C LYS A 601 13.43 -1.31 -2.42
N PRO A 602 12.72 -1.23 -3.56
CA PRO A 602 13.22 -0.52 -4.73
C PRO A 602 13.36 0.97 -4.44
N ARG A 603 14.34 1.60 -5.10
CA ARG A 603 14.61 3.03 -4.92
C ARG A 603 13.38 3.88 -5.27
N ASN A 604 13.21 5.00 -4.57
CA ASN A 604 12.19 6.02 -4.84
C ASN A 604 10.74 5.51 -4.74
N LEU A 605 10.48 4.38 -4.09
CA LEU A 605 9.14 3.84 -3.88
C LEU A 605 8.87 3.55 -2.41
N ALA A 606 7.63 3.69 -2.02
CA ALA A 606 7.12 3.30 -0.71
C ALA A 606 5.90 2.38 -0.88
N LYS A 607 5.70 1.44 0.07
CA LYS A 607 4.62 0.44 -0.01
C LYS A 607 3.22 1.07 -0.07
N SER A 608 3.02 2.19 0.60
CA SER A 608 1.73 2.88 0.65
C SER A 608 1.96 4.40 0.65
N VAL A 609 1.27 5.12 -0.21
CA VAL A 609 1.34 6.59 -0.32
C VAL A 609 0.20 7.18 0.49
N THR A 610 0.51 7.69 1.70
CA THR A 610 -0.48 8.26 2.64
C THR A 610 -0.40 9.78 2.75
N VAL A 611 0.32 10.40 1.84
CA VAL A 611 0.43 11.86 1.68
C VAL A 611 0.27 12.20 0.22
N GLU A 612 -0.15 13.41 -0.05
CA GLU A 612 -0.26 13.99 -1.39
C GLU A 612 1.06 14.63 -1.82
#